data_7bee21b7dc2cbc382d9ebfc59aa50a83
#
_entry.id   7bee21b7dc2cbc382d9ebfc59aa50a83
#
_cell.length_a   1.000
_cell.length_b   1.000
_cell.length_c   1.000
_cell.angle_alpha   90.00
_cell.angle_beta   90.00
_cell.angle_gamma   90.00
#
_symmetry.space_group_name_H-M   'P 1'
#
loop_
_entity.id
_entity.type
_entity.pdbx_description
1 polymer ?
#
loop_
_entity_poly.entity_id
_entity_poly.type
_entity_poly.pdbx_seq_one_letter_code
_entity_poly.pdbx_strand_id
1 'polypeptide(L)'
;MKIITLASAFALLAAGAALNGAAAQALVKADGSSTVFPVTEAMAEEFQKANKDIKVTVGIAGTGGGFKKFCRGETDISNASRPITASEQKACKEAGIEYIELPVALDALTVIVHPSNTWAGEMTVADLKKIWEPEAQGKITNWKQVRDSYPDRPITLYGPGVDSGTYDYFTAAIVGKEHSSRGDFTASEDDNVLVQGVAGDQNALGFFGLAYYEENHNKLKAVKIKLNDAAPAVEPSVENARTGKYQPLSRPIFIYVNKKAADTRPEVAKFVEFYQNPKNAVELVKEVGYVPLPEAALKAFQERFKKREIGTGFTGSKVGVSVEDLVKEKLVY
;
A
#
# COMPACT_ATOMS: atom_id res chain seq x y z
N MET A 1 1.26 -22.72 -94.63
CA MET A 1 0.56 -22.21 -93.46
C MET A 1 1.27 -22.79 -92.27
N LYS A 2 2.11 -22.01 -91.56
CA LYS A 2 2.87 -22.46 -90.38
C LYS A 2 2.22 -21.84 -89.14
N ILE A 3 1.76 -22.67 -88.26
CA ILE A 3 1.20 -22.25 -86.97
C ILE A 3 2.35 -22.23 -85.91
N ILE A 4 2.63 -21.06 -85.41
CA ILE A 4 3.63 -20.86 -84.36
C ILE A 4 2.90 -20.94 -83.01
N THR A 5 3.24 -21.91 -82.17
CA THR A 5 2.77 -22.06 -80.81
C THR A 5 3.70 -21.30 -79.88
N LEU A 6 3.19 -20.26 -79.21
CA LEU A 6 3.85 -19.56 -78.07
C LEU A 6 3.60 -20.33 -76.75
N ALA A 7 4.68 -20.79 -76.15
CA ALA A 7 4.64 -21.33 -74.82
C ALA A 7 4.93 -20.18 -73.78
N SER A 8 3.95 -19.81 -73.04
CA SER A 8 4.09 -18.84 -71.94
C SER A 8 4.56 -19.53 -70.66
N ALA A 9 5.77 -19.25 -70.23
CA ALA A 9 6.29 -19.67 -68.91
C ALA A 9 5.74 -18.79 -67.84
N PHE A 10 4.91 -19.35 -66.95
CA PHE A 10 4.47 -18.70 -65.67
C PHE A 10 5.55 -18.96 -64.66
N ALA A 11 6.32 -17.92 -64.26
CA ALA A 11 7.18 -17.92 -63.07
C ALA A 11 6.36 -17.57 -61.87
N LEU A 12 6.06 -18.55 -61.01
CA LEU A 12 5.51 -18.32 -59.68
C LEU A 12 6.62 -17.73 -58.77
N LEU A 13 6.59 -16.44 -58.53
CA LEU A 13 7.29 -15.83 -57.36
C LEU A 13 6.53 -16.21 -56.10
N ALA A 14 7.05 -17.18 -55.34
CA ALA A 14 6.64 -17.42 -53.97
C ALA A 14 7.23 -16.30 -53.08
N ALA A 15 6.47 -15.23 -52.90
CA ALA A 15 6.77 -14.22 -51.88
C ALA A 15 6.50 -14.84 -50.49
N GLY A 16 7.56 -15.32 -49.84
CA GLY A 16 7.52 -15.72 -48.44
C GLY A 16 7.24 -14.49 -47.57
N ALA A 17 5.97 -14.25 -47.26
CA ALA A 17 5.59 -13.31 -46.21
C ALA A 17 6.08 -13.90 -44.88
N ALA A 18 7.24 -13.45 -44.43
CA ALA A 18 7.64 -13.61 -43.03
C ALA A 18 6.60 -12.87 -42.17
N LEU A 19 5.62 -13.61 -41.68
CA LEU A 19 4.75 -13.17 -40.60
C LEU A 19 5.66 -12.98 -39.37
N ASN A 20 6.23 -11.79 -39.19
CA ASN A 20 6.68 -11.34 -37.89
C ASN A 20 5.44 -11.30 -36.99
N GLY A 21 5.07 -12.44 -36.45
CA GLY A 21 4.13 -12.51 -35.36
C GLY A 21 4.74 -11.68 -34.21
N ALA A 22 4.26 -10.46 -34.03
CA ALA A 22 4.53 -9.74 -32.79
C ALA A 22 4.10 -10.68 -31.68
N ALA A 23 5.06 -11.26 -30.96
CA ALA A 23 4.78 -12.08 -29.80
C ALA A 23 3.94 -11.22 -28.86
N ALA A 24 2.75 -11.69 -28.53
CA ALA A 24 1.87 -10.96 -27.60
C ALA A 24 2.68 -10.72 -26.32
N GLN A 25 2.81 -9.46 -25.93
CA GLN A 25 3.54 -9.07 -24.73
C GLN A 25 2.96 -9.82 -23.53
N ALA A 26 3.80 -10.50 -22.76
CA ALA A 26 3.38 -11.21 -21.56
C ALA A 26 2.83 -10.18 -20.55
N LEU A 27 1.72 -10.50 -19.88
CA LEU A 27 0.99 -9.55 -19.04
C LEU A 27 0.88 -10.07 -17.60
N VAL A 28 1.36 -9.31 -16.65
CA VAL A 28 1.10 -9.52 -15.22
C VAL A 28 0.03 -8.54 -14.76
N LYS A 29 -0.99 -9.04 -14.03
CA LYS A 29 -2.11 -8.23 -13.54
C LYS A 29 -2.07 -8.14 -12.02
N ALA A 30 -1.85 -6.94 -11.48
CA ALA A 30 -2.02 -6.63 -10.07
C ALA A 30 -3.21 -5.68 -9.89
N ASP A 31 -3.96 -5.84 -8.80
CA ASP A 31 -5.08 -4.93 -8.46
C ASP A 31 -5.31 -4.96 -6.95
N GLY A 32 -5.92 -3.95 -6.39
CA GLY A 32 -6.33 -3.93 -4.99
C GLY A 32 -6.13 -2.60 -4.29
N SER A 33 -5.42 -2.63 -3.16
CA SER A 33 -5.24 -1.50 -2.26
C SER A 33 -4.59 -0.29 -2.92
N SER A 34 -5.20 0.89 -2.77
CA SER A 34 -4.63 2.20 -3.10
C SER A 34 -3.34 2.49 -2.31
N THR A 35 -3.27 2.07 -1.03
CA THR A 35 -2.06 2.18 -0.21
C THR A 35 -0.87 1.42 -0.81
N VAL A 36 -1.08 0.22 -1.35
CA VAL A 36 0.00 -0.62 -1.91
C VAL A 36 0.31 -0.26 -3.36
N PHE A 37 -0.62 0.43 -4.04
CA PHE A 37 -0.49 0.83 -5.44
C PHE A 37 0.85 1.53 -5.73
N PRO A 38 1.29 2.58 -5.00
CA PRO A 38 2.55 3.27 -5.32
C PRO A 38 3.77 2.35 -5.26
N VAL A 39 3.82 1.42 -4.31
CA VAL A 39 4.92 0.45 -4.19
C VAL A 39 4.91 -0.51 -5.37
N THR A 40 3.74 -1.08 -5.71
CA THR A 40 3.63 -2.04 -6.81
C THR A 40 3.87 -1.36 -8.18
N GLU A 41 3.45 -0.10 -8.34
CA GLU A 41 3.69 0.67 -9.56
C GLU A 41 5.17 0.97 -9.75
N ALA A 42 5.88 1.46 -8.73
CA ALA A 42 7.33 1.69 -8.80
C ALA A 42 8.09 0.39 -9.13
N MET A 43 7.70 -0.74 -8.52
CA MET A 43 8.25 -2.05 -8.86
C MET A 43 7.98 -2.44 -10.31
N ALA A 44 6.76 -2.17 -10.80
CA ALA A 44 6.37 -2.49 -12.18
C ALA A 44 7.12 -1.63 -13.20
N GLU A 45 7.27 -0.35 -12.94
CA GLU A 45 8.01 0.56 -13.81
C GLU A 45 9.49 0.16 -13.92
N GLU A 46 10.14 -0.08 -12.79
CA GLU A 46 11.56 -0.46 -12.78
C GLU A 46 11.78 -1.85 -13.40
N PHE A 47 10.91 -2.81 -13.11
CA PHE A 47 10.95 -4.15 -13.71
C PHE A 47 10.83 -4.10 -15.24
N GLN A 48 9.91 -3.31 -15.77
CA GLN A 48 9.66 -3.17 -17.22
C GLN A 48 10.82 -2.51 -17.97
N LYS A 49 11.67 -1.72 -17.30
CA LYS A 49 12.88 -1.15 -17.94
C LYS A 49 13.83 -2.26 -18.41
N ALA A 50 13.96 -3.32 -17.62
CA ALA A 50 14.82 -4.47 -17.95
C ALA A 50 14.09 -5.60 -18.70
N ASN A 51 12.75 -5.64 -18.67
CA ASN A 51 11.93 -6.72 -19.25
C ASN A 51 10.89 -6.14 -20.22
N LYS A 52 11.34 -5.67 -21.38
CA LYS A 52 10.51 -4.99 -22.38
C LYS A 52 9.39 -5.84 -22.98
N ASP A 53 9.53 -7.16 -22.92
CA ASP A 53 8.60 -8.18 -23.38
C ASP A 53 7.48 -8.49 -22.37
N ILE A 54 7.60 -7.98 -21.13
CA ILE A 54 6.62 -8.18 -20.07
C ILE A 54 5.96 -6.86 -19.71
N LYS A 55 4.63 -6.84 -19.70
CA LYS A 55 3.83 -5.72 -19.20
C LYS A 55 3.27 -6.07 -17.83
N VAL A 56 3.36 -5.13 -16.90
CA VAL A 56 2.68 -5.20 -15.61
C VAL A 56 1.62 -4.12 -15.57
N THR A 57 0.40 -4.47 -15.19
CA THR A 57 -0.69 -3.50 -14.96
C THR A 57 -1.06 -3.50 -13.50
N VAL A 58 -1.25 -2.31 -12.94
CA VAL A 58 -1.62 -2.12 -11.54
C VAL A 58 -2.93 -1.34 -11.48
N GLY A 59 -3.95 -1.94 -10.87
CA GLY A 59 -5.28 -1.33 -10.69
C GLY A 59 -5.53 -0.96 -9.23
N ILE A 60 -6.54 -0.10 -9.02
CA ILE A 60 -6.97 0.36 -7.70
C ILE A 60 -8.45 0.01 -7.52
N ALA A 61 -8.73 -1.07 -6.80
CA ALA A 61 -10.10 -1.49 -6.47
C ALA A 61 -10.36 -1.51 -4.95
N GLY A 62 -9.41 -1.02 -4.15
CA GLY A 62 -9.36 -1.22 -2.71
C GLY A 62 -9.03 -2.67 -2.34
N THR A 63 -8.57 -2.92 -1.10
CA THR A 63 -8.15 -4.25 -0.64
C THR A 63 -9.25 -5.31 -0.84
N GLY A 64 -10.48 -5.02 -0.43
CA GLY A 64 -11.59 -5.96 -0.58
C GLY A 64 -12.02 -6.18 -2.04
N GLY A 65 -11.96 -5.12 -2.88
CA GLY A 65 -12.20 -5.21 -4.32
C GLY A 65 -11.15 -6.06 -5.02
N GLY A 66 -9.87 -5.87 -4.65
CA GLY A 66 -8.75 -6.68 -5.12
C GLY A 66 -8.93 -8.16 -4.81
N PHE A 67 -9.24 -8.52 -3.56
CA PHE A 67 -9.51 -9.92 -3.19
C PHE A 67 -10.69 -10.53 -3.93
N LYS A 68 -11.75 -9.77 -4.19
CA LYS A 68 -12.87 -10.27 -5.00
C LYS A 68 -12.45 -10.68 -6.41
N LYS A 69 -11.63 -9.85 -7.10
CA LYS A 69 -11.08 -10.17 -8.41
C LYS A 69 -10.09 -11.33 -8.34
N PHE A 70 -9.20 -11.30 -7.35
CA PHE A 70 -8.16 -12.29 -7.14
C PHE A 70 -8.74 -13.69 -6.89
N CYS A 71 -9.71 -13.83 -5.97
CA CYS A 71 -10.34 -15.12 -5.67
C CYS A 71 -11.23 -15.64 -6.82
N ARG A 72 -11.51 -14.82 -7.86
CA ARG A 72 -12.10 -15.27 -9.13
C ARG A 72 -11.07 -15.61 -10.21
N GLY A 73 -9.76 -15.46 -9.89
CA GLY A 73 -8.68 -15.71 -10.84
C GLY A 73 -8.53 -14.65 -11.94
N GLU A 74 -9.07 -13.44 -11.74
CA GLU A 74 -9.00 -12.34 -12.70
C GLU A 74 -7.66 -11.60 -12.66
N THR A 75 -6.95 -11.67 -11.53
CA THR A 75 -5.64 -11.06 -11.30
C THR A 75 -4.62 -12.08 -10.82
N ASP A 76 -3.35 -11.82 -11.10
CA ASP A 76 -2.21 -12.65 -10.67
C ASP A 76 -1.74 -12.27 -9.27
N ILE A 77 -1.92 -11.00 -8.91
CA ILE A 77 -1.50 -10.40 -7.65
C ILE A 77 -2.65 -9.56 -7.09
N SER A 78 -2.91 -9.69 -5.78
CA SER A 78 -3.78 -8.77 -5.04
C SER A 78 -2.94 -7.93 -4.08
N ASN A 79 -3.02 -6.61 -4.24
CA ASN A 79 -2.45 -5.64 -3.31
C ASN A 79 -3.36 -5.52 -2.07
N ALA A 80 -2.81 -5.61 -0.87
CA ALA A 80 -3.60 -5.56 0.35
C ALA A 80 -2.93 -4.74 1.46
N SER A 81 -3.68 -3.81 2.04
CA SER A 81 -3.24 -2.99 3.17
C SER A 81 -3.66 -3.55 4.54
N ARG A 82 -4.15 -4.76 4.54
CA ARG A 82 -4.45 -5.60 5.70
C ARG A 82 -4.32 -7.08 5.31
N PRO A 83 -4.19 -7.98 6.29
CA PRO A 83 -4.29 -9.41 6.02
C PRO A 83 -5.63 -9.81 5.40
N ILE A 84 -5.62 -10.91 4.67
CA ILE A 84 -6.82 -11.53 4.11
C ILE A 84 -7.80 -11.94 5.22
N THR A 85 -9.07 -11.60 5.08
CA THR A 85 -10.12 -11.97 6.06
C THR A 85 -10.55 -13.42 5.91
N ALA A 86 -11.18 -13.98 6.95
CA ALA A 86 -11.72 -15.34 6.90
C ALA A 86 -12.74 -15.55 5.78
N SER A 87 -13.56 -14.53 5.46
CA SER A 87 -14.52 -14.59 4.35
C SER A 87 -13.85 -14.61 2.98
N GLU A 88 -12.75 -13.84 2.81
CA GLU A 88 -11.95 -13.82 1.59
C GLU A 88 -11.16 -15.13 1.41
N GLN A 89 -10.57 -15.68 2.50
CA GLN A 89 -9.94 -17.00 2.49
C GLN A 89 -10.94 -18.09 2.02
N LYS A 90 -12.14 -18.07 2.59
CA LYS A 90 -13.21 -19.00 2.20
C LYS A 90 -13.55 -18.85 0.71
N ALA A 91 -13.73 -17.64 0.21
CA ALA A 91 -14.02 -17.38 -1.21
C ALA A 91 -12.91 -17.88 -2.14
N CYS A 92 -11.64 -17.61 -1.82
CA CYS A 92 -10.50 -18.13 -2.59
C CYS A 92 -10.47 -19.66 -2.57
N LYS A 93 -10.68 -20.29 -1.41
CA LYS A 93 -10.66 -21.75 -1.25
C LYS A 93 -11.78 -22.42 -2.05
N GLU A 94 -13.00 -21.89 -2.00
CA GLU A 94 -14.15 -22.39 -2.77
C GLU A 94 -13.93 -22.28 -4.29
N ALA A 95 -13.17 -21.26 -4.72
CA ALA A 95 -12.78 -21.07 -6.12
C ALA A 95 -11.50 -21.84 -6.51
N GLY A 96 -10.85 -22.57 -5.61
CA GLY A 96 -9.61 -23.29 -5.86
C GLY A 96 -8.38 -22.39 -6.09
N ILE A 97 -8.40 -21.16 -5.57
CA ILE A 97 -7.29 -20.20 -5.69
C ILE A 97 -6.39 -20.31 -4.47
N GLU A 98 -5.27 -21.00 -4.62
CA GLU A 98 -4.16 -21.01 -3.67
C GLU A 98 -3.34 -19.71 -3.79
N TYR A 99 -2.90 -19.15 -2.66
CA TYR A 99 -2.17 -17.90 -2.63
C TYR A 99 -0.94 -17.95 -1.71
N ILE A 100 0.03 -17.14 -2.05
CA ILE A 100 1.25 -16.90 -1.27
C ILE A 100 1.16 -15.50 -0.71
N GLU A 101 1.13 -15.35 0.62
CA GLU A 101 1.11 -14.06 1.31
C GLU A 101 2.55 -13.55 1.48
N LEU A 102 2.82 -12.35 1.00
CA LEU A 102 4.13 -11.70 1.06
C LEU A 102 3.97 -10.27 1.62
N PRO A 103 4.41 -10.02 2.86
CA PRO A 103 4.62 -8.66 3.34
C PRO A 103 5.67 -7.96 2.47
N VAL A 104 5.44 -6.69 2.14
CA VAL A 104 6.33 -5.94 1.21
C VAL A 104 6.88 -4.66 1.81
N ALA A 105 6.16 -4.03 2.73
CA ALA A 105 6.59 -2.80 3.41
C ALA A 105 5.80 -2.61 4.71
N LEU A 106 6.18 -1.58 5.48
CA LEU A 106 5.37 -1.03 6.56
C LEU A 106 4.84 0.34 6.13
N ASP A 107 3.53 0.50 6.27
CA ASP A 107 2.86 1.78 6.18
C ASP A 107 2.83 2.40 7.59
N ALA A 108 3.34 3.62 7.75
CA ALA A 108 3.35 4.37 9.01
C ALA A 108 2.86 5.80 8.77
N LEU A 109 1.88 6.21 9.56
CA LEU A 109 1.27 7.53 9.47
C LEU A 109 1.78 8.43 10.57
N THR A 110 1.95 9.71 10.27
CA THR A 110 2.33 10.72 11.26
C THR A 110 1.21 11.74 11.43
N VAL A 111 0.78 11.94 12.67
CA VAL A 111 -0.04 13.10 13.04
C VAL A 111 0.88 14.27 13.32
N ILE A 112 0.59 15.41 12.71
CA ILE A 112 1.49 16.57 12.74
C ILE A 112 0.75 17.84 13.16
N VAL A 113 1.50 18.73 13.81
CA VAL A 113 1.08 20.09 14.18
C VAL A 113 2.18 21.08 13.81
N HIS A 114 1.86 22.38 13.84
CA HIS A 114 2.85 23.42 13.68
C HIS A 114 3.92 23.38 14.81
N PRO A 115 5.19 23.68 14.55
CA PRO A 115 6.27 23.64 15.57
C PRO A 115 5.98 24.47 16.82
N SER A 116 5.31 25.63 16.69
CA SER A 116 4.92 26.48 17.81
C SER A 116 3.67 26.01 18.56
N ASN A 117 3.02 24.91 18.15
CA ASN A 117 1.97 24.27 18.92
C ASN A 117 2.60 23.58 20.13
N THR A 118 2.38 24.13 21.31
CA THR A 118 2.97 23.64 22.58
C THR A 118 2.02 22.75 23.38
N TRP A 119 0.75 22.62 22.98
CA TRP A 119 -0.29 21.93 23.76
C TRP A 119 -0.60 20.52 23.24
N ALA A 120 -0.50 20.24 21.94
CA ALA A 120 -0.83 18.95 21.34
C ALA A 120 0.43 18.12 21.01
N GLY A 121 1.42 18.07 21.92
CA GLY A 121 2.63 17.27 21.72
C GLY A 121 2.43 15.77 21.83
N GLU A 122 1.34 15.35 22.49
CA GLU A 122 0.87 13.96 22.59
C GLU A 122 -0.65 13.92 22.56
N MET A 123 -1.21 12.89 21.92
CA MET A 123 -2.66 12.67 21.83
C MET A 123 -2.99 11.18 21.94
N THR A 124 -4.15 10.88 22.51
CA THR A 124 -4.68 9.52 22.51
C THR A 124 -5.43 9.23 21.22
N VAL A 125 -5.63 7.95 20.91
CA VAL A 125 -6.54 7.49 19.85
C VAL A 125 -7.95 8.08 20.04
N ALA A 126 -8.42 8.20 21.29
CA ALA A 126 -9.71 8.80 21.60
C ALA A 126 -9.78 10.30 21.28
N ASP A 127 -8.70 11.07 21.51
CA ASP A 127 -8.64 12.48 21.13
C ASP A 127 -8.70 12.64 19.61
N LEU A 128 -7.94 11.84 18.89
CA LEU A 128 -7.94 11.85 17.42
C LEU A 128 -9.31 11.45 16.87
N LYS A 129 -9.93 10.40 17.43
CA LYS A 129 -11.29 9.99 17.06
C LYS A 129 -12.29 11.13 17.28
N LYS A 130 -12.25 11.77 18.45
CA LYS A 130 -13.14 12.92 18.78
C LYS A 130 -13.02 14.06 17.79
N ILE A 131 -11.81 14.27 17.19
CA ILE A 131 -11.59 15.31 16.19
C ILE A 131 -12.08 14.86 14.82
N TRP A 132 -11.83 13.60 14.44
CA TRP A 132 -11.96 13.15 13.05
C TRP A 132 -13.22 12.35 12.73
N GLU A 133 -13.98 11.86 13.72
CA GLU A 133 -15.22 11.13 13.47
C GLU A 133 -16.27 12.01 12.74
N PRO A 134 -17.22 11.42 11.98
CA PRO A 134 -18.25 12.18 11.24
C PRO A 134 -19.06 13.13 12.12
N GLU A 135 -19.34 12.72 13.35
CA GLU A 135 -20.12 13.48 14.33
C GLU A 135 -19.44 14.76 14.80
N ALA A 136 -18.12 14.89 14.58
CA ALA A 136 -17.34 16.08 14.93
C ALA A 136 -17.54 17.24 13.97
N GLN A 137 -18.08 16.97 12.76
CA GLN A 137 -18.28 17.98 11.72
C GLN A 137 -19.13 19.16 12.22
N GLY A 138 -18.57 20.37 12.12
CA GLY A 138 -19.20 21.60 12.59
C GLY A 138 -19.35 21.72 14.11
N LYS A 139 -18.97 20.70 14.90
CA LYS A 139 -19.10 20.68 16.36
C LYS A 139 -17.76 20.82 17.07
N ILE A 140 -16.77 20.06 16.68
CA ILE A 140 -15.41 20.14 17.23
C ILE A 140 -14.59 21.08 16.34
N THR A 141 -14.61 22.34 16.68
CA THR A 141 -13.97 23.43 15.93
C THR A 141 -12.89 24.15 16.73
N ASN A 142 -12.67 23.73 17.96
CA ASN A 142 -11.78 24.39 18.90
C ASN A 142 -10.96 23.38 19.72
N TRP A 143 -9.68 23.67 19.94
CA TRP A 143 -8.76 22.83 20.69
C TRP A 143 -9.25 22.51 22.10
N LYS A 144 -9.83 23.48 22.81
CA LYS A 144 -10.36 23.28 24.15
C LYS A 144 -11.50 22.24 24.22
N GLN A 145 -12.21 22.05 23.11
CA GLN A 145 -13.25 21.01 23.04
C GLN A 145 -12.66 19.59 22.99
N VAL A 146 -11.39 19.45 22.59
CA VAL A 146 -10.70 18.15 22.58
C VAL A 146 -10.30 17.77 24.00
N ARG A 147 -9.59 18.68 24.67
CA ARG A 147 -9.20 18.55 26.10
C ARG A 147 -9.33 19.92 26.80
N ASP A 148 -9.82 19.93 28.03
CA ASP A 148 -9.96 21.15 28.81
C ASP A 148 -8.64 21.87 29.07
N SER A 149 -7.52 21.14 29.08
CA SER A 149 -6.16 21.66 29.22
C SER A 149 -5.62 22.36 27.97
N TYR A 150 -6.28 22.22 26.83
CA TYR A 150 -5.86 22.86 25.59
C TYR A 150 -6.37 24.30 25.52
N PRO A 151 -5.71 25.19 24.76
CA PRO A 151 -6.10 26.57 24.68
C PRO A 151 -7.44 26.75 23.93
N ASP A 152 -8.13 27.81 24.23
CA ASP A 152 -9.33 28.24 23.51
C ASP A 152 -8.92 28.88 22.18
N ARG A 153 -8.68 28.02 21.16
CA ARG A 153 -8.23 28.38 19.82
C ARG A 153 -8.93 27.52 18.78
N PRO A 154 -9.20 28.04 17.57
CA PRO A 154 -9.78 27.23 16.51
C PRO A 154 -8.84 26.06 16.14
N ILE A 155 -9.41 24.99 15.58
CA ILE A 155 -8.68 23.90 14.94
C ILE A 155 -8.83 24.03 13.43
N THR A 156 -7.73 24.02 12.71
CA THR A 156 -7.71 23.87 11.26
C THR A 156 -7.21 22.47 10.91
N LEU A 157 -7.93 21.74 10.06
CA LEU A 157 -7.64 20.33 9.79
C LEU A 157 -7.14 20.13 8.35
N TYR A 158 -6.09 19.33 8.21
CA TYR A 158 -5.48 18.95 6.95
C TYR A 158 -5.31 17.42 6.89
N GLY A 159 -5.67 16.81 5.78
CA GLY A 159 -5.52 15.37 5.61
C GLY A 159 -5.56 14.93 4.16
N PRO A 160 -5.10 13.72 3.85
CA PRO A 160 -5.21 13.15 2.51
C PRO A 160 -6.66 13.09 2.04
N GLY A 161 -6.86 13.13 0.73
CA GLY A 161 -8.17 12.99 0.12
C GLY A 161 -8.73 11.56 0.21
N VAL A 162 -9.98 11.40 -0.20
CA VAL A 162 -10.72 10.14 -0.07
C VAL A 162 -10.22 9.01 -0.98
N ASP A 163 -9.39 9.33 -1.96
CA ASP A 163 -8.77 8.35 -2.87
C ASP A 163 -7.41 7.84 -2.32
N SER A 164 -6.94 8.42 -1.21
CA SER A 164 -5.67 8.07 -0.57
C SER A 164 -5.79 6.85 0.34
N GLY A 165 -4.90 5.87 0.17
CA GLY A 165 -4.76 4.75 1.09
C GLY A 165 -4.34 5.16 2.52
N THR A 166 -3.71 6.32 2.67
CA THR A 166 -3.39 6.93 3.97
C THR A 166 -4.67 7.36 4.69
N TYR A 167 -5.62 7.96 3.98
CA TYR A 167 -6.94 8.29 4.50
C TYR A 167 -7.70 7.03 4.93
N ASP A 168 -7.72 5.99 4.10
CA ASP A 168 -8.37 4.72 4.41
C ASP A 168 -7.84 4.14 5.71
N TYR A 169 -6.51 4.09 5.83
CA TYR A 169 -5.88 3.54 7.02
C TYR A 169 -6.15 4.38 8.27
N PHE A 170 -6.00 5.70 8.19
CA PHE A 170 -6.24 6.58 9.31
C PHE A 170 -7.67 6.43 9.83
N THR A 171 -8.65 6.47 8.94
CA THR A 171 -10.07 6.33 9.34
C THR A 171 -10.36 4.96 9.93
N ALA A 172 -9.81 3.88 9.39
CA ALA A 172 -9.93 2.55 9.97
C ALA A 172 -9.30 2.45 11.36
N ALA A 173 -8.07 2.97 11.53
CA ALA A 173 -7.30 2.85 12.77
C ALA A 173 -7.82 3.76 13.89
N ILE A 174 -8.28 4.96 13.56
CA ILE A 174 -8.68 5.99 14.53
C ILE A 174 -10.20 6.03 14.74
N VAL A 175 -10.97 6.05 13.65
CA VAL A 175 -12.44 6.14 13.74
C VAL A 175 -13.07 4.75 13.90
N GLY A 176 -12.39 3.72 13.38
CA GLY A 176 -12.83 2.32 13.47
C GLY A 176 -13.53 1.82 12.19
N LYS A 177 -13.58 2.65 11.13
CA LYS A 177 -14.17 2.28 9.85
C LYS A 177 -13.52 3.07 8.73
N GLU A 178 -13.04 2.37 7.67
CA GLU A 178 -12.52 2.99 6.44
C GLU A 178 -13.54 3.97 5.84
N HIS A 179 -13.06 5.06 5.28
CA HIS A 179 -13.82 6.15 4.67
C HIS A 179 -14.80 6.86 5.61
N SER A 180 -14.68 6.70 6.92
CA SER A 180 -15.56 7.33 7.91
C SER A 180 -14.85 8.48 8.60
N SER A 181 -15.11 9.71 8.17
CA SER A 181 -14.61 10.93 8.83
C SER A 181 -15.54 12.12 8.60
N ARG A 182 -15.26 13.23 9.33
CA ARG A 182 -15.81 14.54 8.98
C ARG A 182 -15.34 14.96 7.58
N GLY A 183 -16.09 15.83 6.92
CA GLY A 183 -15.77 16.32 5.57
C GLY A 183 -15.31 17.79 5.51
N ASP A 184 -15.31 18.50 6.65
CA ASP A 184 -14.98 19.93 6.75
C ASP A 184 -13.49 20.16 7.08
N PHE A 185 -12.60 19.44 6.41
CA PHE A 185 -11.14 19.62 6.47
C PHE A 185 -10.57 19.93 5.08
N THR A 186 -9.38 20.50 5.02
CA THR A 186 -8.65 20.68 3.77
C THR A 186 -8.07 19.34 3.33
N ALA A 187 -8.63 18.77 2.26
CA ALA A 187 -8.20 17.53 1.67
C ALA A 187 -7.24 17.77 0.49
N SER A 188 -6.17 16.97 0.37
CA SER A 188 -5.29 16.96 -0.79
C SER A 188 -4.67 15.58 -0.99
N GLU A 189 -4.58 15.13 -2.25
CA GLU A 189 -3.80 13.94 -2.61
C GLU A 189 -2.28 14.25 -2.71
N ASP A 190 -1.90 15.53 -2.74
CA ASP A 190 -0.50 15.98 -2.67
C ASP A 190 -0.15 16.32 -1.23
N ASP A 191 0.66 15.46 -0.59
CA ASP A 191 1.12 15.63 0.79
C ASP A 191 1.92 16.93 0.99
N ASN A 192 2.56 17.49 -0.06
CA ASN A 192 3.24 18.77 0.04
C ASN A 192 2.27 19.93 0.35
N VAL A 193 1.04 19.86 -0.16
CA VAL A 193 -0.03 20.83 0.18
C VAL A 193 -0.37 20.73 1.67
N LEU A 194 -0.46 19.50 2.19
CA LEU A 194 -0.73 19.26 3.61
C LEU A 194 0.41 19.76 4.51
N VAL A 195 1.66 19.50 4.10
CA VAL A 195 2.87 20.03 4.78
C VAL A 195 2.84 21.54 4.86
N GLN A 196 2.58 22.23 3.73
CA GLN A 196 2.51 23.69 3.69
C GLN A 196 1.35 24.24 4.54
N GLY A 197 0.19 23.58 4.50
CA GLY A 197 -0.98 23.97 5.28
C GLY A 197 -0.69 23.94 6.78
N VAL A 198 -0.11 22.86 7.28
CA VAL A 198 0.22 22.72 8.70
C VAL A 198 1.39 23.60 9.12
N ALA A 199 2.41 23.76 8.26
CA ALA A 199 3.54 24.63 8.54
C ALA A 199 3.17 26.13 8.54
N GLY A 200 2.08 26.51 7.89
CA GLY A 200 1.59 27.89 7.79
C GLY A 200 0.58 28.30 8.87
N ASP A 201 0.02 27.36 9.64
CA ASP A 201 -1.02 27.62 10.64
C ASP A 201 -0.70 27.00 12.00
N GLN A 202 -0.47 27.85 13.01
CA GLN A 202 -0.22 27.43 14.39
C GLN A 202 -1.34 26.58 15.00
N ASN A 203 -2.56 26.71 14.51
CA ASN A 203 -3.73 26.00 15.00
C ASN A 203 -4.01 24.72 14.23
N ALA A 204 -3.20 24.41 13.23
CA ALA A 204 -3.40 23.25 12.36
C ALA A 204 -3.09 21.93 13.06
N LEU A 205 -3.84 20.93 12.67
CA LEU A 205 -3.61 19.50 12.87
C LEU A 205 -3.75 18.80 11.53
N GLY A 206 -2.80 17.94 11.19
CA GLY A 206 -2.88 17.15 9.98
C GLY A 206 -2.32 15.75 10.18
N PHE A 207 -2.44 14.91 9.13
CA PHE A 207 -1.79 13.61 9.08
C PHE A 207 -1.41 13.23 7.65
N PHE A 208 -0.32 12.48 7.51
CA PHE A 208 0.17 11.92 6.25
C PHE A 208 1.24 10.84 6.51
N GLY A 209 1.87 10.32 5.47
CA GLY A 209 2.90 9.28 5.58
C GLY A 209 4.15 9.75 6.33
N LEU A 210 4.77 8.83 7.08
CA LEU A 210 5.96 9.10 7.90
C LEU A 210 7.12 9.67 7.08
N ALA A 211 7.31 9.24 5.84
CA ALA A 211 8.40 9.71 5.01
C ALA A 211 8.32 11.21 4.71
N TYR A 212 7.14 11.75 4.44
CA TYR A 212 6.96 13.19 4.25
C TYR A 212 7.27 13.98 5.53
N TYR A 213 6.97 13.42 6.71
CA TYR A 213 7.39 14.04 7.96
C TYR A 213 8.92 14.04 8.10
N GLU A 214 9.59 12.92 7.83
CA GLU A 214 11.06 12.81 7.90
C GLU A 214 11.76 13.85 7.00
N GLU A 215 11.21 14.10 5.81
CA GLU A 215 11.74 15.12 4.88
C GLU A 215 11.46 16.57 5.32
N ASN A 216 10.42 16.78 6.14
CA ASN A 216 9.94 18.10 6.56
C ASN A 216 9.98 18.33 8.08
N HIS A 217 10.74 17.51 8.83
CA HIS A 217 10.78 17.55 10.31
C HIS A 217 11.22 18.92 10.88
N ASN A 218 11.93 19.73 10.09
CA ASN A 218 12.34 21.08 10.48
C ASN A 218 11.22 22.13 10.41
N LYS A 219 10.12 21.84 9.70
CA LYS A 219 8.96 22.73 9.52
C LYS A 219 7.73 22.26 10.30
N LEU A 220 7.76 21.05 10.82
CA LEU A 220 6.62 20.37 11.44
C LEU A 220 7.01 19.78 12.77
N LYS A 221 5.99 19.54 13.62
CA LYS A 221 6.14 18.82 14.87
C LYS A 221 5.25 17.59 14.84
N ALA A 222 5.84 16.42 15.02
CA ALA A 222 5.08 15.19 15.18
C ALA A 222 4.39 15.12 16.55
N VAL A 223 3.19 14.58 16.55
CA VAL A 223 2.41 14.25 17.75
C VAL A 223 2.73 12.82 18.17
N LYS A 224 3.12 12.61 19.41
CA LYS A 224 3.26 11.26 19.98
C LYS A 224 1.89 10.64 20.20
N ILE A 225 1.73 9.38 19.86
CA ILE A 225 0.45 8.69 19.95
C ILE A 225 0.41 7.79 21.18
N LYS A 226 -0.70 7.86 21.90
CA LYS A 226 -1.03 6.99 23.04
C LYS A 226 -2.25 6.15 22.67
N LEU A 227 -2.20 4.84 22.91
CA LEU A 227 -3.37 3.97 22.72
C LEU A 227 -4.55 4.39 23.63
N ASN A 228 -4.23 4.84 24.86
CA ASN A 228 -5.16 5.37 25.85
C ASN A 228 -4.37 6.24 26.86
N ASP A 229 -5.05 6.84 27.85
CA ASP A 229 -4.40 7.72 28.80
C ASP A 229 -3.32 7.05 29.67
N ALA A 230 -3.43 5.74 29.94
CA ALA A 230 -2.46 4.98 30.72
C ALA A 230 -1.27 4.46 29.88
N ALA A 231 -1.39 4.45 28.54
CA ALA A 231 -0.35 3.97 27.66
C ALA A 231 0.80 4.98 27.52
N PRO A 232 2.03 4.53 27.26
CA PRO A 232 3.12 5.44 26.95
C PRO A 232 2.86 6.19 25.65
N ALA A 233 3.35 7.43 25.57
CA ALA A 233 3.35 8.19 24.31
C ALA A 233 4.50 7.72 23.44
N VAL A 234 4.17 7.27 22.21
CA VAL A 234 5.13 6.75 21.25
C VAL A 234 5.26 7.72 20.08
N GLU A 235 6.48 8.13 19.76
CA GLU A 235 6.75 8.99 18.61
C GLU A 235 6.74 8.21 17.29
N PRO A 236 6.27 8.83 16.19
CA PRO A 236 6.42 8.24 14.86
C PRO A 236 7.91 8.21 14.49
N SER A 237 8.40 7.01 14.25
CA SER A 237 9.74 6.78 13.72
C SER A 237 9.81 5.44 13.00
N VAL A 238 10.74 5.32 12.06
CA VAL A 238 11.00 4.08 11.34
C VAL A 238 11.23 2.92 12.32
N GLU A 239 11.99 3.14 13.40
CA GLU A 239 12.28 2.10 14.39
C GLU A 239 11.04 1.68 15.19
N ASN A 240 10.22 2.65 15.63
CA ASN A 240 9.00 2.34 16.36
C ASN A 240 7.94 1.66 15.46
N ALA A 241 7.89 1.99 14.17
CA ALA A 241 7.06 1.28 13.19
C ALA A 241 7.54 -0.17 13.01
N ARG A 242 8.85 -0.37 12.78
CA ARG A 242 9.45 -1.71 12.59
C ARG A 242 9.28 -2.63 13.78
N THR A 243 9.38 -2.10 14.99
CA THR A 243 9.23 -2.87 16.22
C THR A 243 7.78 -3.05 16.69
N GLY A 244 6.80 -2.57 15.89
CA GLY A 244 5.38 -2.66 16.23
C GLY A 244 4.96 -1.80 17.43
N LYS A 245 5.81 -0.89 17.91
CA LYS A 245 5.53 -0.03 19.07
C LYS A 245 4.61 1.14 18.70
N TYR A 246 4.72 1.67 17.48
CA TYR A 246 3.93 2.82 17.02
C TYR A 246 2.54 2.40 16.58
N GLN A 247 1.65 2.18 17.54
CA GLN A 247 0.29 1.72 17.29
C GLN A 247 -0.76 2.76 17.66
N PRO A 248 -1.90 2.81 16.95
CA PRO A 248 -2.30 1.94 15.82
C PRO A 248 -1.88 2.47 14.45
N LEU A 249 -0.97 3.45 14.36
CA LEU A 249 -0.63 4.16 13.13
C LEU A 249 0.58 3.58 12.38
N SER A 250 0.90 2.30 12.60
CA SER A 250 1.79 1.54 11.72
C SER A 250 1.23 0.13 11.46
N ARG A 251 1.36 -0.33 10.21
CA ARG A 251 0.87 -1.65 9.77
C ARG A 251 1.74 -2.22 8.66
N PRO A 252 1.84 -3.55 8.56
CA PRO A 252 2.38 -4.18 7.37
C PRO A 252 1.40 -4.07 6.19
N ILE A 253 1.95 -3.97 4.99
CA ILE A 253 1.23 -4.05 3.72
C ILE A 253 1.75 -5.22 2.90
N PHE A 254 0.90 -5.80 2.04
CA PHE A 254 1.08 -7.11 1.46
C PHE A 254 0.81 -7.14 -0.03
N ILE A 255 1.42 -8.11 -0.70
CA ILE A 255 0.91 -8.66 -1.94
C ILE A 255 0.52 -10.13 -1.73
N TYR A 256 -0.58 -10.56 -2.33
CA TYR A 256 -1.01 -11.95 -2.40
C TYR A 256 -0.81 -12.44 -3.83
N VAL A 257 -0.01 -13.46 -4.01
CA VAL A 257 0.36 -13.98 -5.32
C VAL A 257 -0.42 -15.27 -5.59
N ASN A 258 -1.11 -15.34 -6.74
CA ASN A 258 -1.75 -16.57 -7.19
C ASN A 258 -0.69 -17.63 -7.46
N LYS A 259 -0.70 -18.71 -6.66
CA LYS A 259 0.31 -19.77 -6.74
C LYS A 259 0.35 -20.41 -8.11
N LYS A 260 -0.83 -20.75 -8.68
CA LYS A 260 -0.89 -21.36 -10.01
C LYS A 260 -0.31 -20.44 -11.09
N ALA A 261 -0.59 -19.13 -11.01
CA ALA A 261 0.00 -18.15 -11.93
C ALA A 261 1.53 -18.12 -11.80
N ALA A 262 2.06 -18.10 -10.56
CA ALA A 262 3.50 -18.13 -10.29
C ALA A 262 4.18 -19.44 -10.75
N ASP A 263 3.46 -20.57 -10.73
CA ASP A 263 3.99 -21.87 -11.16
C ASP A 263 3.98 -22.07 -12.69
N THR A 264 2.99 -21.49 -13.37
CA THR A 264 2.75 -21.79 -14.80
C THR A 264 3.09 -20.62 -15.73
N ARG A 265 3.30 -19.44 -15.20
CA ARG A 265 3.55 -18.19 -15.95
C ARG A 265 4.87 -17.55 -15.50
N PRO A 266 5.95 -17.74 -16.29
CA PRO A 266 7.29 -17.26 -15.94
C PRO A 266 7.35 -15.75 -15.69
N GLU A 267 6.54 -14.94 -16.40
CA GLU A 267 6.47 -13.50 -16.22
C GLU A 267 5.98 -13.11 -14.81
N VAL A 268 5.03 -13.85 -14.23
CA VAL A 268 4.54 -13.61 -12.87
C VAL A 268 5.63 -13.94 -11.85
N ALA A 269 6.28 -15.11 -11.99
CA ALA A 269 7.37 -15.50 -11.09
C ALA A 269 8.52 -14.49 -11.14
N LYS A 270 8.97 -14.07 -12.33
CA LYS A 270 10.03 -13.07 -12.51
C LYS A 270 9.69 -11.73 -11.86
N PHE A 271 8.46 -11.26 -12.02
CA PHE A 271 8.04 -10.00 -11.41
C PHE A 271 8.05 -10.08 -9.87
N VAL A 272 7.51 -11.16 -9.30
CA VAL A 272 7.52 -11.34 -7.84
C VAL A 272 8.94 -11.53 -7.28
N GLU A 273 9.82 -12.24 -7.99
CA GLU A 273 11.24 -12.36 -7.62
C GLU A 273 11.96 -11.01 -7.64
N PHE A 274 11.66 -10.16 -8.64
CA PHE A 274 12.16 -8.79 -8.70
C PHE A 274 11.63 -7.95 -7.53
N TYR A 275 10.35 -8.06 -7.24
CA TYR A 275 9.66 -7.35 -6.15
C TYR A 275 10.26 -7.71 -4.78
N GLN A 276 10.56 -9.00 -4.56
CA GLN A 276 11.12 -9.51 -3.30
C GLN A 276 12.65 -9.42 -3.24
N ASN A 277 13.31 -8.89 -4.27
CA ASN A 277 14.76 -8.68 -4.22
C ASN A 277 15.08 -7.61 -3.16
N PRO A 278 15.94 -7.91 -2.15
CA PRO A 278 16.18 -7.00 -1.04
C PRO A 278 16.67 -5.60 -1.47
N LYS A 279 17.50 -5.52 -2.53
CA LYS A 279 17.98 -4.24 -3.04
C LYS A 279 16.82 -3.41 -3.59
N ASN A 280 16.06 -3.96 -4.52
CA ASN A 280 14.92 -3.27 -5.15
C ASN A 280 13.86 -2.90 -4.10
N ALA A 281 13.52 -3.84 -3.21
CA ALA A 281 12.53 -3.64 -2.17
C ALA A 281 12.91 -2.49 -1.21
N VAL A 282 14.20 -2.38 -0.83
CA VAL A 282 14.63 -1.29 0.06
C VAL A 282 14.67 0.05 -0.67
N GLU A 283 15.19 0.10 -1.89
CA GLU A 283 15.32 1.34 -2.66
C GLU A 283 13.96 1.90 -3.07
N LEU A 284 13.14 1.10 -3.75
CA LEU A 284 11.87 1.56 -4.32
C LEU A 284 10.79 1.81 -3.25
N VAL A 285 10.77 1.03 -2.16
CA VAL A 285 9.85 1.28 -1.05
C VAL A 285 10.15 2.62 -0.37
N LYS A 286 11.42 2.98 -0.19
CA LYS A 286 11.81 4.30 0.34
C LYS A 286 11.45 5.43 -0.61
N GLU A 287 11.70 5.24 -1.91
CA GLU A 287 11.42 6.25 -2.93
C GLU A 287 9.95 6.68 -2.94
N VAL A 288 9.04 5.75 -2.68
CA VAL A 288 7.59 6.02 -2.62
C VAL A 288 7.08 6.34 -1.21
N GLY A 289 7.97 6.57 -0.25
CA GLY A 289 7.61 7.10 1.06
C GLY A 289 7.19 6.08 2.12
N TYR A 290 7.43 4.79 1.89
CA TYR A 290 7.12 3.73 2.86
C TYR A 290 8.36 3.26 3.62
N VAL A 291 8.14 2.53 4.72
CA VAL A 291 9.20 1.95 5.53
C VAL A 291 9.55 0.56 5.00
N PRO A 292 10.76 0.34 4.46
CA PRO A 292 11.13 -0.96 3.96
C PRO A 292 11.29 -1.97 5.09
N LEU A 293 10.99 -3.23 4.78
CA LEU A 293 11.27 -4.33 5.68
C LEU A 293 12.78 -4.53 5.83
N PRO A 294 13.27 -5.03 6.99
CA PRO A 294 14.66 -5.42 7.15
C PRO A 294 15.09 -6.48 6.13
N GLU A 295 16.34 -6.43 5.69
CA GLU A 295 16.87 -7.35 4.68
C GLU A 295 16.70 -8.83 5.07
N ALA A 296 16.85 -9.16 6.36
CA ALA A 296 16.61 -10.51 6.86
C ALA A 296 15.17 -10.99 6.65
N ALA A 297 14.17 -10.10 6.84
CA ALA A 297 12.78 -10.40 6.61
C ALA A 297 12.48 -10.55 5.10
N LEU A 298 13.03 -9.65 4.27
CA LEU A 298 12.90 -9.76 2.81
C LEU A 298 13.46 -11.07 2.29
N LYS A 299 14.63 -11.51 2.77
CA LYS A 299 15.20 -12.83 2.43
C LYS A 299 14.29 -13.99 2.86
N ALA A 300 13.67 -13.90 4.05
CA ALA A 300 12.75 -14.93 4.51
C ALA A 300 11.50 -15.02 3.61
N PHE A 301 10.92 -13.88 3.19
CA PHE A 301 9.78 -13.86 2.28
C PHE A 301 10.15 -14.27 0.85
N GLN A 302 11.35 -13.94 0.39
CA GLN A 302 11.88 -14.46 -0.87
C GLN A 302 11.98 -16.00 -0.85
N GLU A 303 12.46 -16.60 0.26
CA GLU A 303 12.47 -18.06 0.41
C GLU A 303 11.06 -18.65 0.51
N ARG A 304 10.11 -17.97 1.20
CA ARG A 304 8.69 -18.35 1.22
C ARG A 304 8.13 -18.43 -0.20
N PHE A 305 8.39 -17.42 -1.02
CA PHE A 305 7.96 -17.41 -2.42
C PHE A 305 8.61 -18.52 -3.23
N LYS A 306 9.92 -18.74 -3.13
CA LYS A 306 10.63 -19.83 -3.82
C LYS A 306 10.06 -21.20 -3.51
N LYS A 307 9.72 -21.45 -2.24
CA LYS A 307 9.11 -22.70 -1.79
C LYS A 307 7.62 -22.80 -2.09
N ARG A 308 6.99 -21.73 -2.63
CA ARG A 308 5.54 -21.66 -2.90
C ARG A 308 4.70 -21.98 -1.64
N GLU A 309 5.14 -21.51 -0.47
CA GLU A 309 4.43 -21.71 0.79
C GLU A 309 3.09 -20.94 0.77
N ILE A 310 1.98 -21.67 0.81
CA ILE A 310 0.62 -21.11 0.70
C ILE A 310 0.03 -20.76 2.06
N GLY A 311 -0.93 -19.83 2.03
CA GLY A 311 -1.73 -19.44 3.19
C GLY A 311 -1.30 -18.09 3.78
N THR A 312 -1.89 -17.78 4.93
CA THR A 312 -1.66 -16.54 5.69
C THR A 312 -1.12 -16.84 7.07
N GLY A 313 -0.21 -16.01 7.57
CA GLY A 313 0.21 -16.01 8.97
C GLY A 313 -0.80 -15.29 9.90
N PHE A 314 -1.85 -14.68 9.33
CA PHE A 314 -2.78 -13.84 10.08
C PHE A 314 -4.20 -14.39 10.03
N THR A 315 -4.76 -14.71 11.19
CA THR A 315 -6.18 -15.00 11.36
C THR A 315 -6.91 -13.76 11.86
N GLY A 316 -7.06 -12.74 10.97
CA GLY A 316 -7.63 -11.43 11.31
C GLY A 316 -6.57 -10.34 11.54
N SER A 317 -7.00 -9.06 11.61
CA SER A 317 -6.12 -7.94 11.84
C SER A 317 -5.56 -7.97 13.26
N LYS A 318 -4.26 -8.22 13.40
CA LYS A 318 -3.53 -8.04 14.67
C LYS A 318 -2.95 -6.62 14.69
N VAL A 319 -3.25 -5.85 15.73
CA VAL A 319 -2.60 -4.57 16.02
C VAL A 319 -1.26 -4.85 16.71
N GLY A 320 -0.20 -4.11 16.34
CA GLY A 320 1.11 -4.22 17.00
C GLY A 320 1.96 -5.40 16.55
N VAL A 321 1.79 -5.86 15.31
CA VAL A 321 2.62 -6.93 14.72
C VAL A 321 4.00 -6.38 14.37
N SER A 322 5.05 -6.96 14.95
CA SER A 322 6.43 -6.63 14.58
C SER A 322 6.83 -7.34 13.28
N VAL A 323 7.87 -6.81 12.62
CA VAL A 323 8.43 -7.50 11.42
C VAL A 323 8.93 -8.90 11.76
N GLU A 324 9.43 -9.11 12.97
CA GLU A 324 9.89 -10.42 13.45
C GLU A 324 8.74 -11.41 13.59
N ASP A 325 7.55 -10.95 14.00
CA ASP A 325 6.35 -11.79 14.06
C ASP A 325 5.90 -12.18 12.65
N LEU A 326 5.99 -11.27 11.66
CA LEU A 326 5.66 -11.56 10.26
C LEU A 326 6.48 -12.75 9.70
N VAL A 327 7.74 -12.85 10.09
CA VAL A 327 8.64 -13.92 9.63
C VAL A 327 8.35 -15.26 10.30
N LYS A 328 7.96 -15.24 11.59
CA LYS A 328 7.81 -16.44 12.43
C LYS A 328 6.42 -17.06 12.38
N GLU A 329 5.40 -16.34 11.90
CA GLU A 329 4.02 -16.82 11.90
C GLU A 329 3.84 -18.08 11.05
N LYS A 330 3.12 -19.06 11.64
CA LYS A 330 2.78 -20.31 10.96
C LYS A 330 1.64 -20.04 9.97
N LEU A 331 1.85 -20.40 8.72
CA LEU A 331 0.84 -20.23 7.67
C LEU A 331 -0.33 -21.20 7.84
N VAL A 332 -1.54 -20.68 7.61
CA VAL A 332 -2.80 -21.43 7.59
C VAL A 332 -3.50 -21.15 6.26
N TYR A 333 -3.99 -22.24 5.62
CA TYR A 333 -4.75 -22.16 4.36
C TYR A 333 -6.10 -22.87 4.48
#